data_00952acd2926e85e3ce9fadb5c34cca4
#
_entry.id   00952acd2926e85e3ce9fadb5c34cca4
#
_cell.length_a   1.000
_cell.length_b   1.000
_cell.length_c   1.000
_cell.angle_alpha   90.00
_cell.angle_beta   90.00
_cell.angle_gamma   90.00
#
_symmetry.space_group_name_H-M   'P 1'
#
loop_
_entity.id
_entity.type
_entity.pdbx_description
1 polymer ?
#
loop_
_entity_poly.entity_id
_entity_poly.type
_entity_poly.pdbx_seq_one_letter_code
_entity_poly.pdbx_strand_id
1 'polypeptide(L)'
;ALCARLTGLFALGASQGFIGWWMVKSGLEEPATKDRPITVSPYRLTTHLAMALALYSGVLWTAMNILRPYDFLNVSTAVAKNTRFLKKAAIPGLVISMITVLSGGFVAGNQAGFAYNTWPKMLDDWVPPEVITTYSNLRENYKNLFMSTPVVQFDHRMLAYTTVLSSWAVYGIARGLELTPACRKAALL
;
A
#
# COMPACT_ATOMS: atom_id res chain seq x y z
N ALA A 1 10.15 14.78 22.90
CA ALA A 1 9.33 14.30 21.76
C ALA A 1 10.19 13.64 20.66
N LEU A 2 11.28 14.29 20.17
CA LEU A 2 12.10 13.74 19.07
C LEU A 2 12.82 12.44 19.47
N CYS A 3 13.48 12.40 20.63
CA CYS A 3 14.17 11.20 21.11
C CYS A 3 13.24 9.98 21.16
N ALA A 4 12.03 10.12 21.70
CA ALA A 4 11.07 9.03 21.76
C ALA A 4 10.66 8.52 20.37
N ARG A 5 10.51 9.42 19.38
CA ARG A 5 10.26 9.01 17.99
C ARG A 5 11.44 8.24 17.41
N LEU A 6 12.65 8.74 17.57
CA LEU A 6 13.86 8.06 17.05
C LEU A 6 14.06 6.71 17.71
N THR A 7 13.83 6.60 19.04
CA THR A 7 13.85 5.30 19.73
C THR A 7 12.81 4.34 19.19
N GLY A 8 11.56 4.81 18.95
CA GLY A 8 10.51 3.99 18.36
C GLY A 8 10.83 3.53 16.94
N LEU A 9 11.37 4.41 16.10
CA LEU A 9 11.80 4.08 14.74
C LEU A 9 12.97 3.09 14.74
N PHE A 10 13.92 3.25 15.67
CA PHE A 10 15.01 2.30 15.83
C PHE A 10 14.49 0.92 16.25
N ALA A 11 13.60 0.85 17.24
CA ALA A 11 12.98 -0.41 17.67
C ALA A 11 12.20 -1.07 16.54
N LEU A 12 11.45 -0.27 15.75
CA LEU A 12 10.73 -0.77 14.57
C LEU A 12 11.70 -1.29 13.49
N GLY A 13 12.83 -0.60 13.28
CA GLY A 13 13.90 -1.05 12.38
C GLY A 13 14.55 -2.36 12.83
N ALA A 14 14.85 -2.48 14.13
CA ALA A 14 15.39 -3.71 14.70
C ALA A 14 14.41 -4.89 14.57
N SER A 15 13.10 -4.64 14.78
CA SER A 15 12.06 -5.66 14.61
C SER A 15 11.94 -6.17 13.18
N GLN A 16 12.33 -5.39 12.17
CA GLN A 16 12.36 -5.81 10.77
C GLN A 16 13.27 -7.03 10.54
N GLY A 17 14.40 -7.09 11.22
CA GLY A 17 15.30 -8.26 11.15
C GLY A 17 14.60 -9.53 11.64
N PHE A 18 13.91 -9.45 12.79
CA PHE A 18 13.16 -10.57 13.35
C PHE A 18 11.98 -11.00 12.43
N ILE A 19 11.19 -10.04 11.95
CA ILE A 19 10.06 -10.32 11.08
C ILE A 19 10.53 -10.87 9.72
N GLY A 20 11.65 -10.35 9.19
CA GLY A 20 12.28 -10.87 7.97
C GLY A 20 12.78 -12.32 8.15
N TRP A 21 13.41 -12.62 9.27
CA TRP A 21 13.78 -13.99 9.60
C TRP A 21 12.55 -14.91 9.71
N TRP A 22 11.51 -14.48 10.41
CA TRP A 22 10.26 -15.23 10.54
C TRP A 22 9.56 -15.46 9.17
N MET A 23 9.65 -14.48 8.26
CA MET A 23 9.19 -14.62 6.89
C MET A 23 9.97 -15.69 6.13
N VAL A 24 11.30 -15.60 6.12
CA VAL A 24 12.17 -16.55 5.39
C VAL A 24 12.03 -17.96 5.94
N LYS A 25 11.93 -18.11 7.27
CA LYS A 25 11.72 -19.41 7.91
C LYS A 25 10.51 -20.15 7.33
N SER A 26 9.44 -19.46 6.93
CA SER A 26 8.27 -20.11 6.35
C SER A 26 8.53 -20.82 5.02
N GLY A 27 9.50 -20.34 4.24
CA GLY A 27 9.89 -20.99 2.99
C GLY A 27 10.83 -22.18 3.18
N LEU A 28 11.47 -22.28 4.36
CA LEU A 28 12.40 -23.38 4.69
C LEU A 28 11.70 -24.56 5.37
N GLU A 29 10.49 -24.38 5.83
CA GLU A 29 9.71 -25.41 6.55
C GLU A 29 9.05 -26.43 5.61
N GLU A 30 8.79 -26.06 4.35
CA GLU A 30 8.19 -26.93 3.34
C GLU A 30 9.26 -27.46 2.37
N PRO A 31 9.40 -28.79 2.17
CA PRO A 31 10.32 -29.32 1.18
C PRO A 31 9.87 -28.94 -0.22
N ALA A 32 10.84 -28.53 -1.06
CA ALA A 32 10.57 -28.28 -2.47
C ALA A 32 10.11 -29.59 -3.17
N THR A 33 8.99 -29.55 -3.85
CA THR A 33 8.55 -30.60 -4.77
C THR A 33 8.75 -30.14 -6.21
N LYS A 34 8.80 -31.07 -7.19
CA LYS A 34 8.96 -30.73 -8.60
C LYS A 34 7.92 -29.73 -9.12
N ASP A 35 6.72 -29.77 -8.53
CA ASP A 35 5.56 -28.98 -8.96
C ASP A 35 5.30 -27.74 -8.08
N ARG A 36 6.05 -27.57 -6.99
CA ARG A 36 5.88 -26.45 -6.06
C ARG A 36 7.22 -25.87 -5.64
N PRO A 37 7.60 -24.72 -6.20
CA PRO A 37 8.82 -24.03 -5.82
C PRO A 37 8.76 -23.57 -4.35
N ILE A 38 9.92 -23.44 -3.70
CA ILE A 38 10.01 -22.90 -2.35
C ILE A 38 9.51 -21.44 -2.39
N THR A 39 8.45 -21.15 -1.64
CA THR A 39 7.89 -19.81 -1.51
C THR A 39 7.69 -19.46 -0.04
N VAL A 40 7.86 -18.18 0.28
CA VAL A 40 7.55 -17.66 1.62
C VAL A 40 6.04 -17.48 1.78
N SER A 41 5.55 -17.59 3.01
CA SER A 41 4.13 -17.35 3.32
C SER A 41 3.70 -15.95 2.87
N PRO A 42 2.62 -15.80 2.06
CA PRO A 42 2.11 -14.51 1.63
C PRO A 42 1.74 -13.58 2.80
N TYR A 43 1.24 -14.13 3.89
CA TYR A 43 0.92 -13.36 5.10
C TYR A 43 2.17 -12.79 5.77
N ARG A 44 3.22 -13.62 5.92
CA ARG A 44 4.47 -13.18 6.57
C ARG A 44 5.20 -12.15 5.69
N LEU A 45 5.19 -12.34 4.37
CA LEU A 45 5.72 -11.38 3.40
C LEU A 45 4.99 -10.03 3.49
N THR A 46 3.66 -10.05 3.47
CA THR A 46 2.86 -8.83 3.56
C THR A 46 3.02 -8.14 4.92
N THR A 47 3.18 -8.89 6.02
CA THR A 47 3.48 -8.34 7.35
C THR A 47 4.82 -7.62 7.35
N HIS A 48 5.86 -8.23 6.79
CA HIS A 48 7.18 -7.61 6.67
C HIS A 48 7.13 -6.32 5.84
N LEU A 49 6.42 -6.32 4.73
CA LEU A 49 6.16 -5.15 3.90
C LEU A 49 5.41 -4.05 4.65
N ALA A 50 4.35 -4.40 5.40
CA ALA A 50 3.58 -3.44 6.18
C ALA A 50 4.43 -2.71 7.23
N MET A 51 5.28 -3.46 7.93
CA MET A 51 6.19 -2.91 8.92
C MET A 51 7.28 -2.03 8.28
N ALA A 52 7.77 -2.41 7.09
CA ALA A 52 8.73 -1.59 6.32
C ALA A 52 8.10 -0.26 5.90
N LEU A 53 6.84 -0.28 5.43
CA LEU A 53 6.09 0.94 5.08
C LEU A 53 5.83 1.83 6.30
N ALA A 54 5.53 1.25 7.46
CA ALA A 54 5.36 2.00 8.70
C ALA A 54 6.68 2.69 9.10
N LEU A 55 7.80 1.98 9.02
CA LEU A 55 9.13 2.52 9.27
C LEU A 55 9.46 3.66 8.29
N TYR A 56 9.30 3.42 7.00
CA TYR A 56 9.55 4.42 5.96
C TYR A 56 8.70 5.68 6.18
N SER A 57 7.40 5.52 6.42
CA SER A 57 6.48 6.64 6.66
C SER A 57 6.85 7.43 7.92
N GLY A 58 7.24 6.74 8.98
CA GLY A 58 7.67 7.35 10.23
C GLY A 58 8.99 8.13 10.10
N VAL A 59 9.96 7.58 9.36
CA VAL A 59 11.23 8.26 9.05
C VAL A 59 10.96 9.48 8.19
N LEU A 60 10.19 9.34 7.10
CA LEU A 60 9.84 10.45 6.21
C LEU A 60 9.12 11.57 6.95
N TRP A 61 8.11 11.22 7.76
CA TRP A 61 7.38 12.20 8.58
C TRP A 61 8.29 12.93 9.56
N THR A 62 9.21 12.22 10.21
CA THR A 62 10.16 12.81 11.15
C THR A 62 11.14 13.73 10.43
N ALA A 63 11.68 13.31 9.30
CA ALA A 63 12.57 14.12 8.47
C ALA A 63 11.88 15.40 8.00
N MET A 64 10.65 15.31 7.50
CA MET A 64 9.88 16.49 7.05
C MET A 64 9.63 17.48 8.20
N ASN A 65 9.34 17.00 9.40
CA ASN A 65 9.13 17.85 10.56
C ASN A 65 10.41 18.58 11.00
N ILE A 66 11.58 17.98 10.79
CA ILE A 66 12.88 18.59 11.17
C ILE A 66 13.33 19.58 10.09
N LEU A 67 13.23 19.21 8.81
CA LEU A 67 13.76 19.96 7.70
C LEU A 67 12.87 21.16 7.30
N ARG A 68 11.57 21.07 7.56
CA ARG A 68 10.59 22.11 7.24
C ARG A 68 9.63 22.31 8.41
N PRO A 69 10.06 23.00 9.47
CA PRO A 69 9.15 23.42 10.53
C PRO A 69 8.04 24.27 9.93
N TYR A 70 6.78 23.95 10.25
CA TYR A 70 5.61 24.65 9.73
C TYR A 70 5.56 26.08 10.28
N ASP A 71 5.71 27.04 9.40
CA ASP A 71 5.48 28.45 9.71
C ASP A 71 4.03 28.81 9.32
N PHE A 72 3.09 28.58 10.27
CA PHE A 72 1.66 28.87 10.06
C PHE A 72 1.32 30.35 10.26
N LEU A 73 2.27 31.19 10.66
CA LEU A 73 2.01 32.53 11.18
C LEU A 73 1.60 33.56 10.11
N ASN A 74 1.79 33.26 8.82
CA ASN A 74 1.55 34.21 7.73
C ASN A 74 0.67 33.67 6.57
N VAL A 75 -0.23 32.72 6.86
CA VAL A 75 -1.10 32.13 5.84
C VAL A 75 -2.50 32.72 5.94
N SER A 76 -3.06 33.22 4.80
CA SER A 76 -4.43 33.73 4.78
C SER A 76 -5.43 32.65 5.20
N THR A 77 -6.56 33.08 5.79
CA THR A 77 -7.62 32.18 6.24
C THR A 77 -8.16 31.31 5.10
N ALA A 78 -8.25 31.87 3.89
CA ALA A 78 -8.69 31.15 2.69
C ALA A 78 -7.74 30.02 2.32
N VAL A 79 -6.43 30.30 2.25
CA VAL A 79 -5.40 29.27 1.95
C VAL A 79 -5.33 28.20 3.04
N ALA A 80 -5.49 28.58 4.31
CA ALA A 80 -5.54 27.61 5.41
C ALA A 80 -6.75 26.66 5.28
N LYS A 81 -7.93 27.20 4.92
CA LYS A 81 -9.16 26.40 4.68
C LYS A 81 -8.96 25.45 3.49
N ASN A 82 -8.42 25.94 2.38
CA ASN A 82 -8.14 25.16 1.19
C ASN A 82 -7.15 24.02 1.46
N THR A 83 -6.09 24.29 2.20
CA THR A 83 -5.08 23.30 2.60
C THR A 83 -5.70 22.19 3.47
N ARG A 84 -6.58 22.55 4.42
CA ARG A 84 -7.31 21.57 5.24
C ARG A 84 -8.25 20.71 4.40
N PHE A 85 -8.95 21.33 3.45
CA PHE A 85 -9.85 20.61 2.53
C PHE A 85 -9.06 19.62 1.68
N LEU A 86 -7.97 20.06 1.03
CA LEU A 86 -7.12 19.19 0.24
C LEU A 86 -6.55 18.02 1.05
N LYS A 87 -6.09 18.28 2.28
CA LYS A 87 -5.64 17.21 3.19
C LYS A 87 -6.73 16.18 3.43
N LYS A 88 -7.96 16.62 3.71
CA LYS A 88 -9.09 15.69 3.94
C LYS A 88 -9.42 14.89 2.68
N ALA A 89 -9.36 15.51 1.50
CA ALA A 89 -9.60 14.85 0.22
C ALA A 89 -8.48 13.84 -0.14
N ALA A 90 -7.24 14.10 0.26
CA ALA A 90 -6.11 13.23 -0.02
C ALA A 90 -6.02 11.99 0.90
N ILE A 91 -6.59 12.04 2.11
CA ILE A 91 -6.52 10.93 3.08
C ILE A 91 -7.11 9.63 2.52
N PRO A 92 -8.32 9.59 1.91
CA PRO A 92 -8.85 8.36 1.32
C PRO A 92 -7.91 7.79 0.25
N GLY A 93 -7.38 8.63 -0.64
CA GLY A 93 -6.42 8.21 -1.67
C GLY A 93 -5.16 7.61 -1.07
N LEU A 94 -4.62 8.20 0.00
CA LEU A 94 -3.48 7.65 0.73
C LEU A 94 -3.80 6.26 1.33
N VAL A 95 -4.97 6.12 1.96
CA VAL A 95 -5.40 4.84 2.54
C VAL A 95 -5.53 3.76 1.46
N ILE A 96 -6.18 4.08 0.34
CA ILE A 96 -6.30 3.16 -0.80
C ILE A 96 -4.91 2.78 -1.33
N SER A 97 -4.00 3.75 -1.49
CA SER A 97 -2.63 3.48 -1.93
C SER A 97 -1.90 2.51 -1.00
N MET A 98 -2.03 2.69 0.32
CA MET A 98 -1.43 1.76 1.30
C MET A 98 -2.02 0.36 1.20
N ILE A 99 -3.34 0.23 1.05
CA ILE A 99 -4.01 -1.05 0.85
C ILE A 99 -3.53 -1.70 -0.46
N THR A 100 -3.39 -0.92 -1.54
CA THR A 100 -2.87 -1.40 -2.83
C THR A 100 -1.45 -1.95 -2.70
N VAL A 101 -0.56 -1.26 -2.00
CA VAL A 101 0.81 -1.76 -1.79
C VAL A 101 0.80 -3.07 -0.99
N LEU A 102 -0.01 -3.16 0.06
CA LEU A 102 -0.14 -4.39 0.86
C LEU A 102 -0.75 -5.55 0.06
N SER A 103 -1.74 -5.28 -0.79
CA SER A 103 -2.31 -6.30 -1.69
C SER A 103 -1.26 -6.83 -2.67
N GLY A 104 -0.31 -5.99 -3.12
CA GLY A 104 0.85 -6.40 -3.92
C GLY A 104 1.75 -7.43 -3.22
N GLY A 105 1.84 -7.36 -1.88
CA GLY A 105 2.52 -8.37 -1.08
C GLY A 105 1.88 -9.77 -1.20
N PHE A 106 0.54 -9.83 -1.25
CA PHE A 106 -0.17 -11.08 -1.50
C PHE A 106 -0.01 -11.56 -2.94
N VAL A 107 -0.01 -10.65 -3.93
CA VAL A 107 0.27 -11.00 -5.35
C VAL A 107 1.66 -11.62 -5.47
N ALA A 108 2.67 -11.02 -4.85
CA ALA A 108 4.04 -11.53 -4.87
C ALA A 108 4.17 -12.86 -4.14
N GLY A 109 3.60 -12.99 -2.93
CA GLY A 109 3.66 -14.20 -2.13
C GLY A 109 2.93 -15.40 -2.74
N ASN A 110 1.87 -15.15 -3.50
CA ASN A 110 1.15 -16.19 -4.25
C ASN A 110 1.70 -16.41 -5.68
N GLN A 111 2.77 -15.71 -6.07
CA GLN A 111 3.31 -15.73 -7.43
C GLN A 111 2.26 -15.44 -8.51
N ALA A 112 1.23 -14.67 -8.17
CA ALA A 112 0.06 -14.46 -9.00
C ALA A 112 0.39 -13.71 -10.32
N GLY A 113 1.47 -12.92 -10.34
CA GLY A 113 1.94 -12.22 -11.53
C GLY A 113 2.35 -13.14 -12.68
N PHE A 114 2.66 -14.41 -12.42
CA PHE A 114 2.99 -15.38 -13.47
C PHE A 114 1.76 -16.01 -14.11
N ALA A 115 0.61 -16.01 -13.44
CA ALA A 115 -0.60 -16.68 -13.90
C ALA A 115 -1.41 -15.85 -14.91
N TYR A 116 -1.50 -14.53 -14.71
CA TYR A 116 -2.32 -13.62 -15.52
C TYR A 116 -1.48 -12.43 -16.00
N ASN A 117 -0.68 -12.64 -17.07
CA ASN A 117 0.30 -11.66 -17.56
C ASN A 117 -0.31 -10.65 -18.55
N THR A 118 -1.55 -10.84 -18.96
CA THR A 118 -2.20 -10.00 -19.98
C THR A 118 -2.85 -8.77 -19.32
N TRP A 119 -2.95 -7.69 -20.09
CA TRP A 119 -3.62 -6.46 -19.73
C TRP A 119 -4.31 -5.86 -20.98
N PRO A 120 -5.52 -5.27 -20.88
CA PRO A 120 -6.30 -5.01 -19.66
C PRO A 120 -7.06 -6.22 -19.12
N LYS A 121 -7.30 -7.25 -19.92
CA LYS A 121 -7.96 -8.49 -19.54
C LYS A 121 -7.03 -9.39 -18.72
N MET A 122 -7.63 -10.33 -18.00
CA MET A 122 -6.94 -11.43 -17.32
C MET A 122 -7.09 -12.68 -18.20
N LEU A 123 -6.11 -12.94 -19.06
CA LEU A 123 -6.21 -13.82 -20.24
C LEU A 123 -7.31 -13.31 -21.17
N ASP A 124 -8.35 -14.09 -21.41
CA ASP A 124 -9.44 -13.73 -22.30
C ASP A 124 -10.61 -13.01 -21.63
N ASP A 125 -10.65 -12.99 -20.28
CA ASP A 125 -11.75 -12.48 -19.49
C ASP A 125 -11.45 -11.14 -18.81
N TRP A 126 -12.49 -10.30 -18.67
CA TRP A 126 -12.42 -9.12 -17.80
C TRP A 126 -12.45 -9.49 -16.32
N VAL A 127 -13.23 -10.52 -15.97
CA VAL A 127 -13.32 -11.10 -14.64
C VAL A 127 -13.26 -12.62 -14.81
N PRO A 128 -12.15 -13.26 -14.42
CA PRO A 128 -12.05 -14.72 -14.50
C PRO A 128 -13.17 -15.43 -13.71
N PRO A 129 -13.73 -16.54 -14.24
CA PRO A 129 -14.80 -17.29 -13.58
C PRO A 129 -14.43 -17.75 -12.16
N GLU A 130 -13.15 -18.03 -11.91
CA GLU A 130 -12.63 -18.42 -10.59
C GLU A 130 -12.78 -17.31 -9.54
N VAL A 131 -12.69 -16.05 -9.97
CA VAL A 131 -12.94 -14.89 -9.09
C VAL A 131 -14.39 -14.89 -8.64
N ILE A 132 -15.33 -15.03 -9.60
CA ILE A 132 -16.77 -15.05 -9.32
C ILE A 132 -17.12 -16.21 -8.36
N THR A 133 -16.59 -17.40 -8.64
CA THR A 133 -16.83 -18.59 -7.81
C THR A 133 -16.29 -18.40 -6.40
N THR A 134 -15.09 -17.80 -6.26
CA THR A 134 -14.52 -17.56 -4.93
C THR A 134 -15.36 -16.56 -4.13
N TYR A 135 -15.83 -15.48 -4.77
CA TYR A 135 -16.66 -14.48 -4.09
C TYR A 135 -18.05 -15.03 -3.71
N SER A 136 -18.65 -15.91 -4.52
CA SER A 136 -19.93 -16.54 -4.18
C SER A 136 -19.81 -17.48 -2.96
N ASN A 137 -18.66 -18.09 -2.75
CA ASN A 137 -18.38 -19.01 -1.65
C ASN A 137 -17.57 -18.40 -0.49
N LEU A 138 -17.53 -17.07 -0.40
CA LEU A 138 -16.67 -16.33 0.53
C LEU A 138 -16.94 -16.67 2.02
N ARG A 139 -18.20 -16.94 2.38
CA ARG A 139 -18.58 -17.33 3.76
C ARG A 139 -17.91 -18.62 4.22
N GLU A 140 -17.71 -19.56 3.30
CA GLU A 140 -17.11 -20.85 3.61
C GLU A 140 -15.58 -20.78 3.60
N ASN A 141 -15.00 -19.92 2.79
CA ASN A 141 -13.56 -19.90 2.61
C ASN A 141 -12.99 -18.47 2.39
N TYR A 142 -13.13 -17.60 3.40
CA TYR A 142 -12.62 -16.22 3.37
C TYR A 142 -11.10 -16.13 3.15
N LYS A 143 -10.34 -17.20 3.45
CA LYS A 143 -8.89 -17.25 3.23
C LYS A 143 -8.53 -17.13 1.74
N ASN A 144 -9.44 -17.53 0.86
CA ASN A 144 -9.23 -17.46 -0.58
C ASN A 144 -9.11 -16.02 -1.10
N LEU A 145 -9.61 -15.01 -0.37
CA LEU A 145 -9.34 -13.60 -0.69
C LEU A 145 -7.84 -13.27 -0.72
N PHE A 146 -7.03 -13.98 0.05
CA PHE A 146 -5.61 -13.72 0.22
C PHE A 146 -4.71 -14.82 -0.35
N MET A 147 -5.30 -15.98 -0.71
CA MET A 147 -4.55 -17.17 -1.12
C MET A 147 -4.89 -17.63 -2.54
N SER A 148 -6.03 -17.22 -3.09
CA SER A 148 -6.42 -17.56 -4.46
C SER A 148 -5.70 -16.65 -5.45
N THR A 149 -4.85 -17.22 -6.30
CA THR A 149 -4.05 -16.51 -7.32
C THR A 149 -4.90 -15.57 -8.20
N PRO A 150 -6.03 -16.02 -8.82
CA PRO A 150 -6.86 -15.12 -9.62
C PRO A 150 -7.47 -13.99 -8.81
N VAL A 151 -7.91 -14.25 -7.57
CA VAL A 151 -8.56 -13.25 -6.71
C VAL A 151 -7.57 -12.17 -6.27
N VAL A 152 -6.42 -12.56 -5.71
CA VAL A 152 -5.43 -11.57 -5.23
C VAL A 152 -4.94 -10.67 -6.37
N GLN A 153 -4.81 -11.21 -7.58
CA GLN A 153 -4.40 -10.41 -8.73
C GLN A 153 -5.51 -9.50 -9.23
N PHE A 154 -6.75 -9.98 -9.29
CA PHE A 154 -7.91 -9.18 -9.66
C PHE A 154 -8.10 -8.01 -8.69
N ASP A 155 -8.11 -8.30 -7.39
CA ASP A 155 -8.28 -7.28 -6.34
C ASP A 155 -7.17 -6.23 -6.37
N HIS A 156 -5.92 -6.68 -6.56
CA HIS A 156 -4.78 -5.76 -6.68
C HIS A 156 -4.93 -4.83 -7.90
N ARG A 157 -5.39 -5.33 -9.05
CA ARG A 157 -5.67 -4.50 -10.24
C ARG A 157 -6.78 -3.47 -9.97
N MET A 158 -7.88 -3.89 -9.33
CA MET A 158 -8.98 -2.99 -9.00
C MET A 158 -8.54 -1.88 -8.02
N LEU A 159 -7.76 -2.25 -7.01
CA LEU A 159 -7.16 -1.30 -6.08
C LEU A 159 -6.18 -0.35 -6.78
N ALA A 160 -5.37 -0.84 -7.73
CA ALA A 160 -4.45 0.00 -8.50
C ALA A 160 -5.22 1.02 -9.36
N TYR A 161 -6.28 0.61 -10.06
CA TYR A 161 -7.12 1.54 -10.83
C TYR A 161 -7.75 2.61 -9.92
N THR A 162 -8.28 2.19 -8.77
CA THR A 162 -8.86 3.11 -7.79
C THR A 162 -7.82 4.10 -7.24
N THR A 163 -6.58 3.62 -7.01
CA THR A 163 -5.45 4.47 -6.58
C THR A 163 -5.12 5.53 -7.62
N VAL A 164 -5.03 5.16 -8.91
CA VAL A 164 -4.77 6.10 -10.00
C VAL A 164 -5.89 7.14 -10.10
N LEU A 165 -7.15 6.70 -10.08
CA LEU A 165 -8.31 7.60 -10.16
C LEU A 165 -8.36 8.56 -8.96
N SER A 166 -8.10 8.08 -7.75
CA SER A 166 -8.07 8.91 -6.55
C SER A 166 -6.92 9.94 -6.59
N SER A 167 -5.76 9.55 -7.12
CA SER A 167 -4.63 10.45 -7.31
C SER A 167 -4.95 11.56 -8.31
N TRP A 168 -5.59 11.23 -9.41
CA TRP A 168 -6.06 12.22 -10.40
C TRP A 168 -7.12 13.16 -9.83
N ALA A 169 -8.04 12.64 -9.02
CA ALA A 169 -9.04 13.46 -8.35
C ALA A 169 -8.38 14.47 -7.40
N VAL A 170 -7.44 14.03 -6.57
CA VAL A 170 -6.68 14.92 -5.66
C VAL A 170 -5.88 15.96 -6.44
N TYR A 171 -5.22 15.56 -7.53
CA TYR A 171 -4.51 16.46 -8.42
C TYR A 171 -5.45 17.53 -9.02
N GLY A 172 -6.61 17.12 -9.55
CA GLY A 172 -7.63 18.04 -10.10
C GLY A 172 -8.13 19.05 -9.06
N ILE A 173 -8.42 18.57 -7.85
CA ILE A 173 -8.81 19.44 -6.72
C ILE A 173 -7.68 20.44 -6.39
N ALA A 174 -6.44 19.98 -6.30
CA ALA A 174 -5.30 20.82 -5.96
C ALA A 174 -5.06 21.94 -6.97
N ARG A 175 -5.30 21.69 -8.26
CA ARG A 175 -5.17 22.70 -9.32
C ARG A 175 -6.17 23.84 -9.20
N GLY A 176 -7.37 23.54 -8.71
CA GLY A 176 -8.45 24.54 -8.54
C GLY A 176 -8.38 25.35 -7.24
N LEU A 177 -7.43 25.04 -6.34
CA LEU A 177 -7.34 25.69 -5.03
C LEU A 177 -6.16 26.67 -4.95
N GLU A 178 -6.37 27.77 -4.21
CA GLU A 178 -5.27 28.62 -3.75
C GLU A 178 -4.57 27.92 -2.59
N LEU A 179 -3.31 27.54 -2.82
CA LEU A 179 -2.48 26.78 -1.87
C LEU A 179 -1.17 27.53 -1.61
N THR A 180 -0.53 27.24 -0.48
CA THR A 180 0.84 27.70 -0.25
C THR A 180 1.78 27.15 -1.32
N PRO A 181 2.88 27.84 -1.68
CA PRO A 181 3.82 27.35 -2.68
C PRO A 181 4.35 25.95 -2.38
N ALA A 182 4.63 25.65 -1.10
CA ALA A 182 5.08 24.33 -0.67
C ALA A 182 4.01 23.24 -0.88
N CYS A 183 2.75 23.54 -0.50
CA CYS A 183 1.63 22.63 -0.67
C CYS A 183 1.32 22.40 -2.16
N ARG A 184 1.34 23.48 -2.96
CA ARG A 184 1.16 23.40 -4.41
C ARG A 184 2.23 22.52 -5.05
N LYS A 185 3.50 22.74 -4.71
CA LYS A 185 4.60 21.92 -5.22
C LYS A 185 4.43 20.44 -4.85
N ALA A 186 4.05 20.12 -3.61
CA ALA A 186 3.84 18.75 -3.16
C ALA A 186 2.63 18.06 -3.81
N ALA A 187 1.61 18.82 -4.23
CA ALA A 187 0.39 18.27 -4.81
C ALA A 187 0.43 18.14 -6.35
N LEU A 188 1.38 18.81 -7.02
CA LEU A 188 1.50 18.87 -8.48
C LEU A 188 2.76 18.15 -9.02
N LEU A 189 3.60 17.58 -8.16
CA LEU A 189 4.68 16.64 -8.49
C LEU A 189 4.17 15.21 -8.52
#